data_fd175d9f2d4ffcd3be94f9f306be96b1
#
_entry.id   fd175d9f2d4ffcd3be94f9f306be96b1
#
_cell.length_a   1.000
_cell.length_b   1.000
_cell.length_c   1.000
_cell.angle_alpha   90.00
_cell.angle_beta   90.00
_cell.angle_gamma   90.00
#
_symmetry.space_group_name_H-M   'P 1'
#
loop_
_entity.id
_entity.type
_entity.pdbx_description
1 polymer ?
#
loop_
_entity_poly.entity_id
_entity_poly.type
_entity_poly.pdbx_seq_one_letter_code
_entity_poly.pdbx_strand_id
1 'polypeptide(L)'
;MNEMRRLLIDQKRLQNEIGLDRLLALNSQEYHYLYRVMRMRVGDLIIIVDGKGNLWHANIEEKEKIRLTTSFHNPLQKELRVKPLICLAVSIPKKGFDDILQMSCEMGVDVIQPLISQRSVVKKNNSDKIIRWKKIIFEAVEQSERLWSPDLRPITKMKNWLNEFTEDK
;
A
#
# COMPACT_ATOMS: atom_id res chain seq x y z
N MET A 1 2.16 -6.23 -25.93
CA MET A 1 2.76 -5.20 -25.05
C MET A 1 3.09 -5.89 -23.75
N ASN A 2 4.36 -5.92 -23.33
CA ASN A 2 4.69 -6.44 -22.00
C ASN A 2 4.15 -5.46 -20.98
N GLU A 3 3.23 -5.92 -20.13
CA GLU A 3 2.66 -5.15 -19.03
C GLU A 3 3.78 -4.75 -18.08
N MET A 4 3.99 -3.44 -17.89
CA MET A 4 5.04 -2.95 -17.00
C MET A 4 4.72 -3.33 -15.57
N ARG A 5 5.69 -3.93 -14.87
CA ARG A 5 5.52 -4.34 -13.48
C ARG A 5 5.46 -3.14 -12.56
N ARG A 6 4.60 -3.23 -11.55
CA ARG A 6 4.41 -2.19 -10.53
C ARG A 6 5.07 -2.59 -9.22
N LEU A 7 5.60 -1.60 -8.52
CA LEU A 7 6.14 -1.73 -7.18
C LEU A 7 5.63 -0.57 -6.33
N LEU A 8 4.94 -0.88 -5.24
CA LEU A 8 4.49 0.11 -4.29
C LEU A 8 5.59 0.34 -3.24
N ILE A 9 6.03 1.59 -3.13
CA ILE A 9 7.01 2.02 -2.14
C ILE A 9 6.38 3.12 -1.29
N ASP A 10 6.43 2.98 0.02
CA ASP A 10 5.87 3.96 0.95
C ASP A 10 6.39 5.37 0.65
N GLN A 11 5.48 6.35 0.60
CA GLN A 11 5.82 7.74 0.25
C GLN A 11 6.90 8.33 1.15
N LYS A 12 6.85 8.07 2.46
CA LYS A 12 7.85 8.60 3.40
C LYS A 12 9.23 8.03 3.11
N ARG A 13 9.29 6.75 2.74
CA ARG A 13 10.55 6.12 2.35
C ARG A 13 11.08 6.71 1.05
N LEU A 14 10.25 6.86 0.01
CA LEU A 14 10.64 7.54 -1.22
C LEU A 14 11.19 8.94 -0.94
N GLN A 15 10.49 9.71 -0.12
CA GLN A 15 10.87 11.08 0.21
C GLN A 15 12.19 11.17 0.98
N ASN A 16 12.45 10.21 1.88
CA ASN A 16 13.62 10.26 2.77
C ASN A 16 14.87 9.61 2.18
N GLU A 17 14.71 8.59 1.33
CA GLU A 17 15.83 7.78 0.87
C GLU A 17 16.25 8.08 -0.56
N ILE A 18 15.40 8.77 -1.36
CA ILE A 18 15.76 9.09 -2.73
C ILE A 18 16.75 10.24 -2.76
N GLY A 19 17.91 10.00 -3.36
CA GLY A 19 18.96 11.02 -3.50
C GLY A 19 18.71 12.01 -4.65
N LEU A 20 19.54 13.05 -4.71
CA LEU A 20 19.55 14.01 -5.84
C LEU A 20 19.81 13.32 -7.19
N ASP A 21 20.51 12.21 -7.17
CA ASP A 21 20.78 11.32 -8.30
C ASP A 21 19.58 10.44 -8.68
N ARG A 22 18.45 10.56 -7.98
CA ARG A 22 17.21 9.81 -8.16
C ARG A 22 17.33 8.29 -7.93
N LEU A 23 18.39 7.87 -7.24
CA LEU A 23 18.61 6.48 -6.87
C LEU A 23 17.91 6.14 -5.56
N LEU A 24 17.35 4.95 -5.51
CA LEU A 24 16.76 4.33 -4.32
C LEU A 24 17.29 2.91 -4.19
N ALA A 25 17.75 2.54 -3.00
CA ALA A 25 18.12 1.16 -2.70
C ALA A 25 16.87 0.32 -2.45
N LEU A 26 16.82 -0.87 -3.03
CA LEU A 26 15.76 -1.84 -2.77
C LEU A 26 15.97 -2.53 -1.43
N ASN A 27 14.91 -2.75 -0.68
CA ASN A 27 14.97 -3.64 0.47
C ASN A 27 14.94 -5.12 0.03
N SER A 28 15.23 -6.05 0.94
CA SER A 28 15.31 -7.46 0.63
C SER A 28 14.02 -8.05 0.04
N GLN A 29 12.84 -7.55 0.43
CA GLN A 29 11.56 -8.02 -0.10
C GLN A 29 11.32 -7.53 -1.53
N GLU A 30 11.59 -6.25 -1.79
CA GLU A 30 11.49 -5.63 -3.11
C GLU A 30 12.49 -6.25 -4.09
N TYR A 31 13.73 -6.46 -3.64
CA TYR A 31 14.75 -7.17 -4.40
C TYR A 31 14.28 -8.58 -4.77
N HIS A 32 13.83 -9.36 -3.76
CA HIS A 32 13.32 -10.72 -4.00
C HIS A 32 12.16 -10.70 -5.00
N TYR A 33 11.22 -9.77 -4.85
CA TYR A 33 10.06 -9.64 -5.74
C TYR A 33 10.49 -9.33 -7.17
N LEU A 34 11.30 -8.30 -7.39
CA LEU A 34 11.70 -7.89 -8.73
C LEU A 34 12.59 -8.94 -9.42
N TYR A 35 13.62 -9.41 -8.73
CA TYR A 35 14.62 -10.27 -9.38
C TYR A 35 14.27 -11.77 -9.35
N ARG A 36 13.62 -12.26 -8.29
CA ARG A 36 13.34 -13.70 -8.14
C ARG A 36 11.95 -14.07 -8.63
N VAL A 37 10.94 -13.26 -8.30
CA VAL A 37 9.55 -13.54 -8.70
C VAL A 37 9.29 -13.03 -10.11
N MET A 38 9.55 -11.75 -10.37
CA MET A 38 9.29 -11.11 -11.67
C MET A 38 10.40 -11.31 -12.69
N ARG A 39 11.57 -11.82 -12.27
CA ARG A 39 12.74 -12.11 -13.12
C ARG A 39 13.22 -10.90 -13.94
N MET A 40 13.10 -9.72 -13.36
CA MET A 40 13.57 -8.48 -13.95
C MET A 40 15.10 -8.41 -13.99
N ARG A 41 15.63 -7.61 -14.90
CA ARG A 41 17.08 -7.44 -15.13
C ARG A 41 17.45 -5.97 -15.03
N VAL A 42 18.74 -5.70 -14.84
CA VAL A 42 19.29 -4.35 -14.97
C VAL A 42 18.94 -3.76 -16.33
N GLY A 43 18.46 -2.54 -16.35
CA GLY A 43 17.97 -1.83 -17.53
C GLY A 43 16.47 -1.97 -17.78
N ASP A 44 15.79 -2.92 -17.14
CA ASP A 44 14.34 -3.05 -17.27
C ASP A 44 13.62 -1.86 -16.66
N LEU A 45 12.50 -1.48 -17.29
CA LEU A 45 11.63 -0.40 -16.83
C LEU A 45 10.51 -0.96 -15.95
N ILE A 46 10.29 -0.30 -14.82
CA ILE A 46 9.20 -0.61 -13.87
C ILE A 46 8.41 0.65 -13.53
N ILE A 47 7.20 0.46 -13.01
CA ILE A 47 6.37 1.52 -12.46
C ILE A 47 6.54 1.56 -10.94
N ILE A 48 6.81 2.74 -10.40
CA ILE A 48 6.83 3.01 -8.96
C ILE A 48 5.58 3.80 -8.60
N VAL A 49 4.86 3.38 -7.56
CA VAL A 49 3.72 4.09 -6.99
C VAL A 49 3.93 4.31 -5.50
N ASP A 50 3.46 5.44 -4.96
CA ASP A 50 3.65 5.79 -3.54
C ASP A 50 2.43 5.50 -2.65
N GLY A 51 1.35 5.00 -3.25
CA GLY A 51 0.07 4.80 -2.56
C GLY A 51 -0.62 6.10 -2.13
N LYS A 52 -0.18 7.25 -2.65
CA LYS A 52 -0.71 8.59 -2.38
C LYS A 52 -1.07 9.35 -3.66
N GLY A 53 -1.30 8.61 -4.73
CA GLY A 53 -1.75 9.15 -6.01
C GLY A 53 -0.63 9.52 -6.97
N ASN A 54 0.63 9.20 -6.68
CA ASN A 54 1.72 9.52 -7.58
C ASN A 54 2.34 8.26 -8.18
N LEU A 55 2.81 8.41 -9.43
CA LEU A 55 3.43 7.36 -10.22
C LEU A 55 4.68 7.90 -10.91
N TRP A 56 5.73 7.10 -10.91
CA TRP A 56 6.98 7.31 -11.64
C TRP A 56 7.33 6.06 -12.45
N HIS A 57 8.11 6.26 -13.50
CA HIS A 57 8.89 5.19 -14.09
C HIS A 57 10.26 5.12 -13.42
N ALA A 58 10.80 3.91 -13.31
CA ALA A 58 12.17 3.70 -12.83
C ALA A 58 12.87 2.62 -13.64
N ASN A 59 14.17 2.78 -13.85
CA ASN A 59 15.02 1.73 -14.39
C ASN A 59 15.65 0.93 -13.25
N ILE A 60 15.74 -0.36 -13.44
CA ILE A 60 16.50 -1.24 -12.54
C ILE A 60 17.98 -1.01 -12.79
N GLU A 61 18.71 -0.66 -11.74
CA GLU A 61 20.14 -0.39 -11.75
C GLU A 61 20.93 -1.53 -11.10
N GLU A 62 22.25 -1.48 -11.23
CA GLU A 62 23.15 -2.38 -10.51
C GLU A 62 23.08 -2.19 -8.98
N LYS A 63 23.62 -3.16 -8.23
CA LYS A 63 23.74 -3.12 -6.76
C LYS A 63 22.39 -2.94 -6.05
N GLU A 64 21.35 -3.62 -6.56
CA GLU A 64 20.04 -3.63 -5.92
C GLU A 64 19.40 -2.23 -5.78
N LYS A 65 19.53 -1.41 -6.81
CA LYS A 65 18.99 -0.05 -6.86
C LYS A 65 18.01 0.11 -8.02
N ILE A 66 17.18 1.12 -7.88
CA ILE A 66 16.36 1.66 -8.97
C ILE A 66 16.64 3.14 -9.13
N ARG A 67 16.49 3.65 -10.35
CA ARG A 67 16.62 5.07 -10.66
C ARG A 67 15.32 5.61 -11.24
N LEU A 68 14.69 6.58 -10.59
CA LEU A 68 13.54 7.25 -11.17
C LEU A 68 13.92 7.99 -12.46
N THR A 69 13.08 7.88 -13.48
CA THR A 69 13.31 8.58 -14.77
C THR A 69 13.11 10.08 -14.63
N THR A 70 12.24 10.51 -13.71
CA THR A 70 11.99 11.92 -13.38
C THR A 70 12.34 12.20 -11.92
N SER A 71 12.37 13.48 -11.54
CA SER A 71 12.55 13.85 -10.13
C SER A 71 11.37 13.34 -9.27
N PHE A 72 11.65 13.01 -8.01
CA PHE A 72 10.60 12.67 -7.03
C PHE A 72 9.49 13.73 -6.97
N HIS A 73 9.83 15.02 -7.06
CA HIS A 73 8.86 16.11 -7.02
C HIS A 73 8.07 16.29 -8.32
N ASN A 74 8.43 15.56 -9.38
CA ASN A 74 7.75 15.62 -10.67
C ASN A 74 7.33 14.20 -11.12
N PRO A 75 6.28 13.63 -10.52
CA PRO A 75 5.78 12.32 -10.91
C PRO A 75 5.26 12.35 -12.35
N LEU A 76 5.33 11.22 -13.04
CA LEU A 76 4.82 11.06 -14.39
C LEU A 76 3.29 11.18 -14.42
N GLN A 77 2.64 10.66 -13.37
CA GLN A 77 1.18 10.79 -13.19
C GLN A 77 0.89 11.18 -11.74
N LYS A 78 -0.07 12.08 -11.58
CA LYS A 78 -0.61 12.47 -10.29
C LYS A 78 -2.12 12.42 -10.32
N GLU A 79 -2.70 11.67 -9.40
CA GLU A 79 -4.13 11.50 -9.24
C GLU A 79 -4.61 12.19 -7.96
N LEU A 80 -5.62 13.03 -8.08
CA LEU A 80 -6.26 13.62 -6.91
C LEU A 80 -7.19 12.61 -6.24
N ARG A 81 -7.19 12.56 -4.93
CA ARG A 81 -8.10 11.70 -4.19
C ARG A 81 -9.54 12.19 -4.33
N VAL A 82 -10.40 11.32 -4.84
CA VAL A 82 -11.83 11.64 -5.01
C VAL A 82 -12.52 11.75 -3.64
N LYS A 83 -13.45 12.67 -3.52
CA LYS A 83 -14.29 12.82 -2.31
C LYS A 83 -15.76 12.61 -2.66
N PRO A 84 -16.60 12.13 -1.74
CA PRO A 84 -16.29 11.76 -0.34
C PRO A 84 -15.43 10.47 -0.26
N LEU A 85 -14.64 10.35 0.83
CA LEU A 85 -13.86 9.14 1.08
C LEU A 85 -14.77 8.00 1.55
N ILE A 86 -14.51 6.79 1.07
CA ILE A 86 -15.24 5.58 1.46
C ILE A 86 -14.48 4.90 2.60
N CYS A 87 -15.13 4.81 3.77
CA CYS A 87 -14.58 4.10 4.93
C CYS A 87 -15.32 2.77 5.13
N LEU A 88 -14.60 1.66 5.08
CA LEU A 88 -15.10 0.34 5.46
C LEU A 88 -14.77 0.06 6.93
N ALA A 89 -15.75 0.16 7.80
CA ALA A 89 -15.64 -0.28 9.19
C ALA A 89 -16.17 -1.72 9.31
N VAL A 90 -15.29 -2.67 9.66
CA VAL A 90 -15.61 -4.09 9.61
C VAL A 90 -15.09 -4.85 10.82
N SER A 91 -15.94 -5.66 11.45
CA SER A 91 -15.53 -6.58 12.50
C SER A 91 -14.62 -7.66 11.93
N ILE A 92 -13.47 -7.88 12.59
CA ILE A 92 -12.50 -8.88 12.17
C ILE A 92 -13.13 -10.28 12.31
N PRO A 93 -13.39 -11.01 11.21
CA PRO A 93 -13.91 -12.37 11.26
C PRO A 93 -12.82 -13.34 11.74
N LYS A 94 -13.23 -14.55 12.11
CA LYS A 94 -12.30 -15.64 12.49
C LYS A 94 -11.42 -16.07 11.31
N LYS A 95 -11.95 -16.01 10.08
CA LYS A 95 -11.27 -16.34 8.81
C LYS A 95 -11.71 -15.36 7.72
N GLY A 96 -10.91 -15.22 6.67
CA GLY A 96 -11.28 -14.44 5.47
C GLY A 96 -11.08 -12.93 5.60
N PHE A 97 -10.41 -12.42 6.64
CA PHE A 97 -10.13 -10.98 6.73
C PHE A 97 -9.14 -10.53 5.66
N ASP A 98 -8.23 -11.38 5.26
CA ASP A 98 -7.27 -11.12 4.18
C ASP A 98 -7.99 -10.86 2.85
N ASP A 99 -9.02 -11.67 2.54
CA ASP A 99 -9.85 -11.51 1.33
C ASP A 99 -10.63 -10.19 1.37
N ILE A 100 -11.15 -9.81 2.56
CA ILE A 100 -11.82 -8.51 2.74
C ILE A 100 -10.86 -7.36 2.44
N LEU A 101 -9.61 -7.43 2.90
CA LEU A 101 -8.60 -6.40 2.63
C LEU A 101 -8.31 -6.28 1.13
N GLN A 102 -8.07 -7.41 0.47
CA GLN A 102 -7.82 -7.46 -0.96
C GLN A 102 -8.99 -6.87 -1.75
N MET A 103 -10.20 -7.38 -1.55
CA MET A 103 -11.40 -6.90 -2.24
C MET A 103 -11.67 -5.42 -1.98
N SER A 104 -11.44 -4.95 -0.74
CA SER A 104 -11.59 -3.54 -0.40
C SER A 104 -10.64 -2.64 -1.21
N CYS A 105 -9.39 -3.09 -1.39
CA CYS A 105 -8.43 -2.39 -2.25
C CYS A 105 -8.93 -2.35 -3.70
N GLU A 106 -9.31 -3.49 -4.26
CA GLU A 106 -9.78 -3.61 -5.65
C GLU A 106 -11.01 -2.74 -5.91
N MET A 107 -11.94 -2.66 -4.95
CA MET A 107 -13.15 -1.86 -5.05
C MET A 107 -12.97 -0.37 -4.75
N GLY A 108 -11.80 0.06 -4.33
CA GLY A 108 -11.54 1.48 -4.15
C GLY A 108 -11.88 2.06 -2.79
N VAL A 109 -11.98 1.25 -1.77
CA VAL A 109 -12.11 1.74 -0.38
C VAL A 109 -10.89 2.60 -0.02
N ASP A 110 -11.16 3.75 0.63
CA ASP A 110 -10.10 4.70 1.01
C ASP A 110 -9.57 4.46 2.42
N VAL A 111 -10.42 3.98 3.32
CA VAL A 111 -10.08 3.75 4.72
C VAL A 111 -10.64 2.41 5.16
N ILE A 112 -9.82 1.58 5.77
CA ILE A 112 -10.24 0.32 6.38
C ILE A 112 -10.08 0.45 7.89
N GLN A 113 -11.20 0.33 8.63
CA GLN A 113 -11.24 0.37 10.08
C GLN A 113 -11.55 -1.03 10.62
N PRO A 114 -10.54 -1.79 11.06
CA PRO A 114 -10.75 -3.08 11.71
C PRO A 114 -11.37 -2.92 13.09
N LEU A 115 -12.46 -3.64 13.36
CA LEU A 115 -13.20 -3.55 14.63
C LEU A 115 -13.18 -4.87 15.40
N ILE A 116 -13.16 -4.78 16.73
CA ILE A 116 -13.42 -5.89 17.64
C ILE A 116 -14.83 -5.73 18.20
N SER A 117 -15.72 -6.67 17.85
CA SER A 117 -17.07 -6.75 18.43
C SER A 117 -17.07 -7.47 19.79
N GLN A 118 -18.14 -7.37 20.57
CA GLN A 118 -18.25 -8.00 21.89
C GLN A 118 -18.05 -9.52 21.87
N ARG A 119 -18.46 -10.18 20.77
CA ARG A 119 -18.34 -11.64 20.58
C ARG A 119 -17.17 -12.05 19.71
N SER A 120 -16.25 -11.11 19.43
CA SER A 120 -15.06 -11.43 18.61
C SER A 120 -14.10 -12.35 19.38
N VAL A 121 -13.66 -13.40 18.71
CA VAL A 121 -12.65 -14.33 19.25
C VAL A 121 -11.24 -13.74 19.15
N VAL A 122 -11.08 -12.64 18.40
CA VAL A 122 -9.78 -11.99 18.18
C VAL A 122 -9.39 -11.21 19.42
N LYS A 123 -8.48 -11.80 20.21
CA LYS A 123 -7.84 -11.12 21.33
C LYS A 123 -6.65 -10.30 20.83
N LYS A 124 -6.66 -8.98 21.14
CA LYS A 124 -5.56 -7.97 21.06
C LYS A 124 -4.59 -7.97 19.85
N ASN A 125 -4.14 -6.76 19.55
CA ASN A 125 -3.07 -6.41 18.58
C ASN A 125 -1.94 -7.45 18.54
N ASN A 126 -1.87 -8.16 17.44
CA ASN A 126 -0.68 -8.90 17.07
C ASN A 126 0.01 -8.07 15.97
N SER A 127 1.20 -7.54 16.26
CA SER A 127 2.02 -6.77 15.31
C SER A 127 2.17 -7.50 13.97
N ASP A 128 2.35 -8.82 14.01
CA ASP A 128 2.54 -9.65 12.82
C ASP A 128 1.32 -9.66 11.90
N LYS A 129 0.11 -9.60 12.48
CA LYS A 129 -1.11 -9.45 11.69
C LYS A 129 -1.17 -8.12 10.95
N ILE A 130 -0.83 -7.03 11.61
CA ILE A 130 -0.82 -5.70 10.98
C ILE A 130 0.21 -5.65 9.84
N ILE A 131 1.40 -6.21 10.06
CA ILE A 131 2.44 -6.30 9.02
C ILE A 131 1.93 -7.13 7.83
N ARG A 132 1.33 -8.30 8.10
CA ARG A 132 0.72 -9.14 7.06
C ARG A 132 -0.38 -8.41 6.29
N TRP A 133 -1.30 -7.73 6.97
CA TRP A 133 -2.39 -6.99 6.34
C TRP A 133 -1.89 -5.84 5.46
N LYS A 134 -0.89 -5.10 5.90
CA LYS A 134 -0.23 -4.09 5.08
C LYS A 134 0.36 -4.69 3.80
N LYS A 135 0.99 -5.87 3.91
CA LYS A 135 1.53 -6.57 2.74
C LYS A 135 0.43 -6.94 1.75
N ILE A 136 -0.69 -7.50 2.23
CA ILE A 136 -1.84 -7.84 1.39
C ILE A 136 -2.39 -6.59 0.68
N ILE A 137 -2.52 -5.48 1.41
CA ILE A 137 -2.96 -4.21 0.83
C ILE A 137 -1.99 -3.75 -0.27
N PHE A 138 -0.68 -3.84 -0.04
CA PHE A 138 0.32 -3.45 -1.03
C PHE A 138 0.22 -4.29 -2.30
N GLU A 139 0.18 -5.61 -2.15
CA GLU A 139 0.00 -6.53 -3.27
C GLU A 139 -1.30 -6.27 -4.05
N ALA A 140 -2.41 -5.99 -3.34
CA ALA A 140 -3.69 -5.67 -3.95
C ALA A 140 -3.68 -4.35 -4.71
N VAL A 141 -3.01 -3.31 -4.18
CA VAL A 141 -2.82 -2.02 -4.85
C VAL A 141 -2.01 -2.16 -6.14
N GLU A 142 -0.91 -2.96 -6.10
CA GLU A 142 -0.09 -3.25 -7.27
C GLU A 142 -0.89 -3.97 -8.36
N GLN A 143 -1.67 -5.00 -7.98
CA GLN A 143 -2.45 -5.82 -8.91
C GLN A 143 -3.66 -5.07 -9.49
N SER A 144 -4.33 -4.24 -8.70
CA SER A 144 -5.48 -3.45 -9.15
C SER A 144 -5.09 -2.15 -9.86
N GLU A 145 -3.79 -1.93 -10.08
CA GLU A 145 -3.21 -0.76 -10.75
C GLU A 145 -3.58 0.60 -10.13
N ARG A 146 -3.97 0.61 -8.86
CA ARG A 146 -4.36 1.83 -8.17
C ARG A 146 -3.16 2.68 -7.80
N LEU A 147 -3.36 4.01 -7.79
CA LEU A 147 -2.38 4.97 -7.28
C LEU A 147 -2.60 5.31 -5.81
N TRP A 148 -3.80 5.03 -5.27
CA TRP A 148 -4.15 5.27 -3.88
C TRP A 148 -4.24 3.97 -3.10
N SER A 149 -3.44 3.86 -2.04
CA SER A 149 -3.54 2.78 -1.06
C SER A 149 -4.57 3.14 0.02
N PRO A 150 -5.43 2.20 0.43
CA PRO A 150 -6.30 2.43 1.57
C PRO A 150 -5.48 2.69 2.85
N ASP A 151 -6.02 3.57 3.71
CA ASP A 151 -5.49 3.78 5.05
C ASP A 151 -6.00 2.69 6.00
N LEU A 152 -5.10 1.79 6.41
CA LEU A 152 -5.42 0.76 7.40
C LEU A 152 -5.27 1.32 8.81
N ARG A 153 -6.40 1.63 9.44
CA ARG A 153 -6.45 2.17 10.79
C ARG A 153 -6.13 1.12 11.87
N PRO A 154 -5.70 1.57 13.07
CA PRO A 154 -5.51 0.68 14.20
C PRO A 154 -6.79 -0.09 14.56
N ILE A 155 -6.62 -1.34 15.05
CA ILE A 155 -7.73 -2.15 15.52
C ILE A 155 -8.39 -1.46 16.72
N THR A 156 -9.69 -1.20 16.64
CA THR A 156 -10.46 -0.49 17.66
C THR A 156 -11.66 -1.32 18.13
N LYS A 157 -12.08 -1.18 19.39
CA LYS A 157 -13.33 -1.77 19.88
C LYS A 157 -14.51 -1.05 19.21
N MET A 158 -15.49 -1.80 18.72
CA MET A 158 -16.67 -1.25 18.05
C MET A 158 -17.37 -0.17 18.91
N LYS A 159 -17.50 -0.40 20.23
CA LYS A 159 -18.10 0.58 21.15
C LYS A 159 -17.33 1.91 21.16
N ASN A 160 -16.01 1.86 21.19
CA ASN A 160 -15.19 3.09 21.22
C ASN A 160 -15.29 3.84 19.88
N TRP A 161 -15.23 3.09 18.78
CA TRP A 161 -15.36 3.67 17.44
C TRP A 161 -16.71 4.35 17.23
N LEU A 162 -17.81 3.74 17.69
CA LEU A 162 -19.15 4.34 17.60
C LEU A 162 -19.28 5.62 18.45
N ASN A 163 -18.64 5.67 19.61
CA ASN A 163 -18.66 6.86 20.47
C ASN A 163 -17.99 8.06 19.79
N GLU A 164 -16.90 7.87 19.04
CA GLU A 164 -16.23 8.92 18.28
C GLU A 164 -17.17 9.62 17.28
N PHE A 165 -18.17 8.90 16.71
CA PHE A 165 -19.17 9.48 15.81
C PHE A 165 -20.35 10.17 16.52
N THR A 166 -20.55 9.93 17.81
CA THR A 166 -21.66 10.52 18.57
C THR A 166 -21.24 11.79 19.30
N GLU A 167 -19.94 12.03 19.52
CA GLU A 167 -19.41 13.21 20.19
C GLU A 167 -19.22 14.40 19.24
N ASP A 168 -19.24 14.18 17.90
CA ASP A 168 -19.11 15.23 16.87
C ASP A 168 -20.47 15.82 16.39
N LYS A 169 -21.54 15.74 17.23
CA LYS A 169 -22.85 16.33 16.93
C LYS A 169 -23.21 17.47 17.86
#